data_51375ec6728a125bd6f39cf5343abd5c
#
_entry.id   51375ec6728a125bd6f39cf5343abd5c
#
_cell.length_a   1.000
_cell.length_b   1.000
_cell.length_c   1.000
_cell.angle_alpha   90.00
_cell.angle_beta   90.00
_cell.angle_gamma   90.00
#
_symmetry.space_group_name_H-M   'P 1'
#
loop_
_entity.id
_entity.type
_entity.pdbx_description
1 polymer ?
#
loop_
_entity_poly.entity_id
_entity_poly.type
_entity_poly.pdbx_seq_one_letter_code
_entity_poly.pdbx_strand_id
1 'polypeptide(L)'
;EMEDHGFRSLADFTLTNVNGCVTSFAAHYAGGLGSAISSVRLFLRFLFERNLTITDLSQSLPELMATRKMFHEGFTEDELEYLLEHPDRTTAIGKRDYAMMVLAAQSGLRACDVVRLELGSIDWRAREIRLVQHKTGEPLSLPLEVESGNAIADYILNGRPDSALPNIFLCHTGVIRPLDARSASGVVSKHMKLAGIPAKRRAFHALRRTFGTRLLQNEVSFELIQQLLGHRDMDSMKLYLSIDEQGLKQCALPLLSHRKAGG
;
A
#
# COMPACT_ATOMS: atom_id res chain seq x y z
N GLU A 1 -7.18 -26.63 1.17
CA GLU A 1 -8.61 -26.16 1.29
C GLU A 1 -9.48 -26.63 0.12
N MET A 2 -9.09 -26.49 -1.15
CA MET A 2 -9.90 -27.03 -2.26
C MET A 2 -9.96 -28.57 -2.23
N GLU A 3 -8.86 -29.22 -1.97
CA GLU A 3 -8.83 -30.69 -1.78
C GLU A 3 -9.70 -31.16 -0.61
N ASP A 4 -9.74 -30.41 0.49
CA ASP A 4 -10.60 -30.68 1.65
C ASP A 4 -12.10 -30.58 1.30
N HIS A 5 -12.44 -29.84 0.24
CA HIS A 5 -13.79 -29.70 -0.31
C HIS A 5 -14.07 -30.61 -1.51
N GLY A 6 -13.24 -31.62 -1.73
CA GLY A 6 -13.47 -32.68 -2.73
C GLY A 6 -13.03 -32.35 -4.15
N PHE A 7 -12.29 -31.26 -4.38
CA PHE A 7 -11.72 -30.93 -5.69
C PHE A 7 -10.46 -31.77 -5.93
N ARG A 8 -10.58 -32.86 -6.68
CA ARG A 8 -9.48 -33.77 -7.04
C ARG A 8 -9.10 -33.70 -8.52
N SER A 9 -10.02 -33.20 -9.34
CA SER A 9 -9.86 -33.11 -10.79
C SER A 9 -10.58 -31.89 -11.35
N LEU A 10 -10.31 -31.54 -12.62
CA LEU A 10 -11.03 -30.44 -13.30
C LEU A 10 -12.53 -30.77 -13.52
N ALA A 11 -12.89 -32.04 -13.53
CA ALA A 11 -14.31 -32.46 -13.63
C ALA A 11 -15.11 -32.11 -12.38
N ASP A 12 -14.46 -31.88 -11.25
CA ASP A 12 -15.12 -31.55 -9.98
C ASP A 12 -15.52 -30.07 -9.90
N PHE A 13 -15.09 -29.24 -10.87
CA PHE A 13 -15.51 -27.84 -10.97
C PHE A 13 -16.93 -27.74 -11.52
N THR A 14 -17.88 -28.04 -10.67
CA THR A 14 -19.33 -27.86 -10.90
C THR A 14 -19.81 -26.61 -10.16
N LEU A 15 -20.95 -26.07 -10.60
CA LEU A 15 -21.58 -24.92 -9.93
C LEU A 15 -21.81 -25.18 -8.42
N THR A 16 -22.28 -26.39 -8.09
CA THR A 16 -22.56 -26.78 -6.71
C THR A 16 -21.29 -26.79 -5.86
N ASN A 17 -20.22 -27.41 -6.36
CA ASN A 17 -18.97 -27.55 -5.63
C ASN A 17 -18.27 -26.20 -5.44
N VAL A 18 -18.25 -25.35 -6.49
CA VAL A 18 -17.68 -24.01 -6.42
C VAL A 18 -18.44 -23.14 -5.41
N ASN A 19 -19.77 -23.15 -5.44
CA ASN A 19 -20.58 -22.39 -4.47
C ASN A 19 -20.41 -22.93 -3.05
N GLY A 20 -20.33 -24.24 -2.86
CA GLY A 20 -20.07 -24.87 -1.56
C GLY A 20 -18.74 -24.43 -0.97
N CYS A 21 -17.67 -24.39 -1.79
CA CYS A 21 -16.35 -23.92 -1.39
C CYS A 21 -16.37 -22.44 -0.97
N VAL A 22 -17.03 -21.57 -1.77
CA VAL A 22 -17.15 -20.14 -1.47
C VAL A 22 -17.95 -19.91 -0.17
N THR A 23 -19.02 -20.64 0.03
CA THR A 23 -19.86 -20.56 1.25
C THR A 23 -19.08 -20.99 2.50
N SER A 24 -18.34 -22.10 2.40
CA SER A 24 -17.48 -22.58 3.49
C SER A 24 -16.38 -21.57 3.81
N PHE A 25 -15.74 -21.00 2.78
CA PHE A 25 -14.74 -19.95 2.98
C PHE A 25 -15.33 -18.72 3.67
N ALA A 26 -16.52 -18.28 3.27
CA ALA A 26 -17.22 -17.16 3.87
C ALA A 26 -17.54 -17.38 5.37
N ALA A 27 -17.84 -18.60 5.76
CA ALA A 27 -18.14 -18.95 7.15
C ALA A 27 -16.90 -18.89 8.07
N HIS A 28 -15.71 -19.16 7.53
CA HIS A 28 -14.47 -19.25 8.31
C HIS A 28 -13.63 -17.96 8.27
N TYR A 29 -13.82 -17.10 7.26
CA TYR A 29 -12.99 -15.92 7.05
C TYR A 29 -13.83 -14.65 6.98
N ALA A 30 -13.90 -13.92 8.09
CA ALA A 30 -14.62 -12.64 8.18
C ALA A 30 -13.99 -11.51 7.31
N GLY A 31 -12.74 -11.68 6.86
CA GLY A 31 -12.04 -10.70 6.04
C GLY A 31 -11.39 -11.34 4.81
N GLY A 32 -11.34 -10.58 3.69
CA GLY A 32 -10.69 -11.05 2.46
C GLY A 32 -11.58 -11.87 1.51
N LEU A 33 -12.85 -12.09 1.83
CA LEU A 33 -13.80 -12.82 1.00
C LEU A 33 -13.87 -12.24 -0.44
N GLY A 34 -13.88 -10.91 -0.58
CA GLY A 34 -13.87 -10.25 -1.89
C GLY A 34 -12.65 -10.59 -2.74
N SER A 35 -11.47 -10.61 -2.13
CA SER A 35 -10.23 -11.00 -2.81
C SER A 35 -10.24 -12.47 -3.17
N ALA A 36 -10.74 -13.35 -2.29
CA ALA A 36 -10.85 -14.76 -2.53
C ALA A 36 -11.81 -15.04 -3.71
N ILE A 37 -13.02 -14.49 -3.70
CA ILE A 37 -13.98 -14.63 -4.79
C ILE A 37 -13.40 -14.10 -6.12
N SER A 38 -12.72 -12.95 -6.09
CA SER A 38 -12.08 -12.40 -7.28
C SER A 38 -10.98 -13.33 -7.83
N SER A 39 -10.18 -13.95 -6.96
CA SER A 39 -9.15 -14.90 -7.36
C SER A 39 -9.76 -16.18 -7.94
N VAL A 40 -10.80 -16.72 -7.32
CA VAL A 40 -11.54 -17.90 -7.83
C VAL A 40 -12.19 -17.56 -9.16
N ARG A 41 -12.81 -16.39 -9.31
CA ARG A 41 -13.41 -15.94 -10.58
C ARG A 41 -12.40 -15.89 -11.71
N LEU A 42 -11.22 -15.31 -11.47
CA LEU A 42 -10.14 -15.26 -12.47
C LEU A 42 -9.65 -16.66 -12.83
N PHE A 43 -9.52 -17.55 -11.85
CA PHE A 43 -9.11 -18.93 -12.08
C PHE A 43 -10.13 -19.71 -12.91
N LEU A 44 -11.42 -19.62 -12.58
CA LEU A 44 -12.49 -20.28 -13.34
C LEU A 44 -12.59 -19.75 -14.77
N ARG A 45 -12.41 -18.43 -14.97
CA ARG A 45 -12.33 -17.84 -16.31
C ARG A 45 -11.14 -18.38 -17.09
N PHE A 46 -9.96 -18.45 -16.46
CA PHE A 46 -8.77 -19.05 -17.08
C PHE A 46 -9.02 -20.50 -17.50
N LEU A 47 -9.66 -21.32 -16.67
CA LEU A 47 -10.00 -22.69 -17.03
C LEU A 47 -10.92 -22.75 -18.27
N PHE A 48 -11.93 -21.91 -18.32
CA PHE A 48 -12.85 -21.82 -19.44
C PHE A 48 -12.14 -21.36 -20.74
N GLU A 49 -11.35 -20.29 -20.66
CA GLU A 49 -10.57 -19.76 -21.82
C GLU A 49 -9.56 -20.78 -22.37
N ARG A 50 -9.11 -21.72 -21.52
CA ARG A 50 -8.23 -22.83 -21.92
C ARG A 50 -8.96 -24.09 -22.35
N ASN A 51 -10.31 -24.04 -22.47
CA ASN A 51 -11.17 -25.19 -22.79
C ASN A 51 -11.01 -26.37 -21.82
N LEU A 52 -10.64 -26.11 -20.56
CA LEU A 52 -10.50 -27.11 -19.51
C LEU A 52 -11.82 -27.36 -18.74
N THR A 53 -12.81 -26.48 -18.90
CA THR A 53 -14.18 -26.64 -18.45
C THR A 53 -15.14 -26.36 -19.59
N ILE A 54 -16.32 -27.03 -19.57
CA ILE A 54 -17.33 -26.92 -20.64
C ILE A 54 -18.10 -25.60 -20.53
N THR A 55 -18.27 -25.08 -19.32
CA THR A 55 -19.04 -23.86 -19.02
C THR A 55 -18.19 -22.84 -18.27
N ASP A 56 -18.48 -21.56 -18.52
CA ASP A 56 -17.85 -20.47 -17.75
C ASP A 56 -18.53 -20.33 -16.36
N LEU A 57 -17.96 -21.04 -15.39
CA LEU A 57 -18.42 -20.99 -13.99
C LEU A 57 -18.07 -19.65 -13.28
N SER A 58 -17.25 -18.80 -13.91
CA SER A 58 -16.86 -17.53 -13.30
C SER A 58 -18.03 -16.57 -13.11
N GLN A 59 -19.04 -16.68 -13.98
CA GLN A 59 -20.27 -15.87 -13.97
C GLN A 59 -21.23 -16.27 -12.82
N SER A 60 -21.09 -17.48 -12.31
CA SER A 60 -21.96 -18.02 -11.25
C SER A 60 -21.57 -17.58 -9.85
N LEU A 61 -20.38 -17.00 -9.70
CA LEU A 61 -19.92 -16.52 -8.41
C LEU A 61 -20.66 -15.24 -8.02
N PRO A 62 -21.07 -15.11 -6.73
CA PRO A 62 -21.80 -13.94 -6.27
C PRO A 62 -21.01 -12.65 -6.55
N GLU A 63 -21.68 -11.65 -7.09
CA GLU A 63 -21.15 -10.30 -7.07
C GLU A 63 -21.23 -9.80 -5.64
N LEU A 64 -20.06 -9.68 -5.01
CA LEU A 64 -20.02 -9.01 -3.72
C LEU A 64 -20.30 -7.53 -3.96
N MET A 65 -21.37 -7.04 -3.36
CA MET A 65 -21.60 -5.60 -3.26
C MET A 65 -20.28 -4.98 -2.78
N ALA A 66 -19.78 -4.00 -3.53
CA ALA A 66 -18.56 -3.30 -3.16
C ALA A 66 -18.75 -2.80 -1.72
N THR A 67 -18.13 -3.48 -0.75
CA THR A 67 -18.09 -2.98 0.61
C THR A 67 -17.52 -1.58 0.50
N ARG A 68 -18.28 -0.58 0.98
CA ARG A 68 -17.87 0.82 1.01
C ARG A 68 -16.43 0.82 1.49
N LYS A 69 -15.48 1.18 0.59
CA LYS A 69 -14.05 1.16 0.92
C LYS A 69 -13.92 2.03 2.17
N MET A 70 -13.69 1.40 3.32
CA MET A 70 -13.48 2.13 4.56
C MET A 70 -12.28 3.06 4.34
N PHE A 71 -12.53 4.34 4.53
CA PHE A 71 -11.48 5.32 4.52
C PHE A 71 -10.52 5.02 5.67
N HIS A 72 -9.28 4.72 5.35
CA HIS A 72 -8.23 4.57 6.35
C HIS A 72 -7.39 5.84 6.31
N GLU A 73 -7.49 6.64 7.32
CA GLU A 73 -6.68 7.84 7.50
C GLU A 73 -5.18 7.51 7.50
N GLY A 74 -4.34 8.49 7.14
CA GLY A 74 -2.91 8.46 7.39
C GLY A 74 -2.61 8.62 8.89
N PHE A 75 -1.36 8.85 9.22
CA PHE A 75 -0.97 9.32 10.56
C PHE A 75 -1.27 10.82 10.68
N THR A 76 -1.66 11.28 11.87
CA THR A 76 -1.58 12.69 12.21
C THR A 76 -0.12 13.12 12.31
N GLU A 77 0.16 14.43 12.35
CA GLU A 77 1.54 14.91 12.49
C GLU A 77 2.17 14.41 13.79
N ASP A 78 1.48 14.54 14.91
CA ASP A 78 1.94 14.08 16.23
C ASP A 78 2.18 12.57 16.26
N GLU A 79 1.27 11.77 15.64
CA GLU A 79 1.44 10.32 15.54
C GLU A 79 2.64 9.94 14.68
N LEU A 80 2.88 10.68 13.59
CA LEU A 80 4.01 10.42 12.72
C LEU A 80 5.33 10.77 13.41
N GLU A 81 5.41 11.93 14.03
CA GLU A 81 6.57 12.36 14.81
C GLU A 81 6.90 11.33 15.90
N TYR A 82 5.90 10.97 16.70
CA TYR A 82 6.05 9.98 17.76
C TYR A 82 6.45 8.60 17.23
N LEU A 83 5.90 8.17 16.08
CA LEU A 83 6.28 6.93 15.41
C LEU A 83 7.75 6.93 14.99
N LEU A 84 8.24 8.05 14.45
CA LEU A 84 9.61 8.20 13.97
C LEU A 84 10.63 8.32 15.09
N GLU A 85 10.25 8.74 16.29
CA GLU A 85 11.11 8.77 17.48
C GLU A 85 11.36 7.40 18.11
N HIS A 86 10.48 6.42 17.87
CA HIS A 86 10.53 5.12 18.53
C HIS A 86 11.70 4.20 18.17
N PRO A 87 12.25 4.21 16.93
CA PRO A 87 13.42 3.39 16.61
C PRO A 87 14.65 3.83 17.40
N ASP A 88 15.25 2.89 18.11
CA ASP A 88 16.53 3.14 18.81
C ASP A 88 17.67 3.27 17.79
N ARG A 89 17.96 4.51 17.41
CA ARG A 89 19.00 4.84 16.41
C ARG A 89 20.44 4.59 16.90
N THR A 90 20.64 4.11 18.10
CA THR A 90 21.95 3.65 18.57
C THR A 90 22.25 2.25 18.03
N THR A 91 21.22 1.49 17.66
CA THR A 91 21.32 0.13 17.12
C THR A 91 21.25 0.12 15.58
N ALA A 92 21.93 -0.85 14.98
CA ALA A 92 21.90 -1.07 13.53
C ALA A 92 20.47 -1.30 12.97
N ILE A 93 19.66 -2.07 13.70
CA ILE A 93 18.25 -2.32 13.34
C ILE A 93 17.42 -1.05 13.46
N GLY A 94 17.61 -0.27 14.53
CA GLY A 94 16.87 0.98 14.72
C GLY A 94 17.25 2.04 13.67
N LYS A 95 18.51 2.15 13.26
CA LYS A 95 18.94 3.00 12.14
C LYS A 95 18.21 2.60 10.84
N ARG A 96 18.16 1.29 10.54
CA ARG A 96 17.43 0.77 9.37
C ARG A 96 15.95 1.11 9.43
N ASP A 97 15.31 0.81 10.55
CA ASP A 97 13.87 0.99 10.73
C ASP A 97 13.49 2.47 10.61
N TYR A 98 14.26 3.36 11.24
CA TYR A 98 14.11 4.80 11.12
C TYR A 98 14.27 5.29 9.67
N ALA A 99 15.40 4.94 9.01
CA ALA A 99 15.68 5.36 7.65
C ALA A 99 14.58 4.92 6.66
N MET A 100 14.07 3.71 6.83
CA MET A 100 13.00 3.19 6.00
C MET A 100 11.67 3.92 6.23
N MET A 101 11.32 4.23 7.49
CA MET A 101 10.07 4.91 7.82
C MET A 101 10.07 6.37 7.42
N VAL A 102 11.16 7.11 7.69
CA VAL A 102 11.25 8.52 7.31
C VAL A 102 11.27 8.68 5.80
N LEU A 103 11.99 7.81 5.07
CA LEU A 103 11.97 7.79 3.62
C LEU A 103 10.54 7.59 3.09
N ALA A 104 9.81 6.60 3.60
CA ALA A 104 8.44 6.33 3.17
C ALA A 104 7.47 7.48 3.49
N ALA A 105 7.66 8.16 4.63
CA ALA A 105 6.85 9.31 5.04
C ALA A 105 7.09 10.54 4.16
N GLN A 106 8.32 10.73 3.67
CA GLN A 106 8.71 11.90 2.87
C GLN A 106 8.60 11.69 1.35
N SER A 107 8.61 10.44 0.88
CA SER A 107 8.53 10.14 -0.56
C SER A 107 7.21 9.49 -1.00
N GLY A 108 6.43 8.99 -0.06
CA GLY A 108 5.22 8.24 -0.35
C GLY A 108 5.45 6.92 -1.10
N LEU A 109 6.68 6.41 -1.17
CA LEU A 109 7.00 5.15 -1.84
C LEU A 109 6.25 3.96 -1.21
N ARG A 110 5.92 2.97 -2.03
CA ARG A 110 5.33 1.71 -1.54
C ARG A 110 6.38 0.87 -0.82
N ALA A 111 5.94 0.03 0.12
CA ALA A 111 6.84 -0.89 0.82
C ALA A 111 7.71 -1.73 -0.14
N CYS A 112 7.12 -2.25 -1.22
CA CYS A 112 7.85 -3.03 -2.22
C CYS A 112 8.89 -2.22 -2.98
N ASP A 113 8.68 -0.93 -3.17
CA ASP A 113 9.63 -0.05 -3.85
C ASP A 113 10.77 0.34 -2.89
N VAL A 114 10.44 0.69 -1.63
CA VAL A 114 11.44 1.02 -0.60
C VAL A 114 12.42 -0.13 -0.35
N VAL A 115 11.93 -1.35 -0.15
CA VAL A 115 12.82 -2.49 0.14
C VAL A 115 13.68 -2.93 -1.04
N ARG A 116 13.32 -2.50 -2.26
CA ARG A 116 14.06 -2.78 -3.49
C ARG A 116 15.07 -1.72 -3.87
N LEU A 117 15.09 -0.59 -3.14
CA LEU A 117 16.12 0.41 -3.39
C LEU A 117 17.50 -0.18 -3.22
N GLU A 118 18.33 0.08 -4.21
CA GLU A 118 19.73 -0.30 -4.24
C GLU A 118 20.63 0.90 -3.91
N LEU A 119 21.87 0.64 -3.54
CA LEU A 119 22.86 1.68 -3.27
C LEU A 119 23.00 2.65 -4.46
N GLY A 120 22.88 2.13 -5.69
CA GLY A 120 22.90 2.92 -6.92
C GLY A 120 21.59 3.67 -7.22
N SER A 121 20.51 3.42 -6.47
CA SER A 121 19.24 4.15 -6.66
C SER A 121 19.31 5.58 -6.15
N ILE A 122 20.33 5.93 -5.36
CA ILE A 122 20.46 7.25 -4.75
C ILE A 122 21.58 8.03 -5.43
N ASP A 123 21.21 9.11 -6.09
CA ASP A 123 22.13 10.12 -6.56
C ASP A 123 22.34 11.17 -5.46
N TRP A 124 23.38 10.95 -4.65
CA TRP A 124 23.71 11.83 -3.51
C TRP A 124 24.06 13.25 -3.94
N ARG A 125 24.64 13.40 -5.14
CA ARG A 125 25.05 14.72 -5.67
C ARG A 125 23.84 15.53 -6.13
N ALA A 126 22.95 14.88 -6.90
CA ALA A 126 21.71 15.48 -7.36
C ALA A 126 20.64 15.55 -6.26
N ARG A 127 20.83 14.82 -5.17
CA ARG A 127 19.82 14.59 -4.13
C ARG A 127 18.51 14.03 -4.71
N GLU A 128 18.63 12.93 -5.44
CA GLU A 128 17.52 12.27 -6.10
C GLU A 128 17.50 10.77 -5.80
N ILE A 129 16.30 10.22 -5.74
CA ILE A 129 16.04 8.79 -5.71
C ILE A 129 15.53 8.39 -7.08
N ARG A 130 16.21 7.46 -7.75
CA ARG A 130 15.81 6.94 -9.07
C ARG A 130 15.49 5.46 -8.96
N LEU A 131 14.29 5.08 -9.39
CA LEU A 131 13.84 3.69 -9.36
C LEU A 131 12.82 3.40 -10.46
N VAL A 132 12.60 2.12 -10.71
CA VAL A 132 11.46 1.64 -11.49
C VAL A 132 10.43 1.07 -10.52
N GLN A 133 9.23 1.63 -10.52
CA GLN A 133 8.16 1.17 -9.62
C GLN A 133 7.79 -0.27 -9.90
N HIS A 134 7.86 -1.13 -8.88
CA HIS A 134 7.62 -2.56 -9.05
C HIS A 134 6.21 -2.91 -9.54
N LYS A 135 5.20 -2.18 -9.08
CA LYS A 135 3.79 -2.47 -9.42
C LYS A 135 3.40 -1.99 -10.82
N THR A 136 3.99 -0.91 -11.29
CA THR A 136 3.59 -0.23 -12.54
C THR A 136 4.59 -0.42 -13.67
N GLY A 137 5.85 -0.71 -13.33
CA GLY A 137 6.95 -0.76 -14.30
C GLY A 137 7.43 0.62 -14.77
N GLU A 138 6.89 1.71 -14.19
CA GLU A 138 7.22 3.07 -14.61
C GLU A 138 8.48 3.58 -13.92
N PRO A 139 9.38 4.28 -14.63
CA PRO A 139 10.49 4.97 -14.02
C PRO A 139 9.98 6.13 -13.17
N LEU A 140 10.60 6.33 -12.02
CA LEU A 140 10.27 7.41 -11.09
C LEU A 140 11.54 8.05 -10.57
N SER A 141 11.61 9.37 -10.61
CA SER A 141 12.62 10.18 -9.94
C SER A 141 11.94 11.05 -8.90
N LEU A 142 12.45 11.03 -7.68
CA LEU A 142 11.93 11.78 -6.54
C LEU A 142 13.07 12.57 -5.88
N PRO A 143 12.80 13.73 -5.29
CA PRO A 143 13.77 14.41 -4.47
C PRO A 143 14.11 13.56 -3.24
N LEU A 144 15.38 13.57 -2.86
CA LEU A 144 15.85 13.02 -1.60
C LEU A 144 15.92 14.13 -0.57
N GLU A 145 14.97 14.13 0.34
CA GLU A 145 14.91 15.08 1.45
C GLU A 145 16.13 14.90 2.38
N VAL A 146 16.57 15.99 2.99
CA VAL A 146 17.79 16.01 3.81
C VAL A 146 17.71 14.99 4.95
N GLU A 147 16.58 14.91 5.62
CA GLU A 147 16.39 14.01 6.77
C GLU A 147 16.46 12.53 6.35
N SER A 148 15.71 12.15 5.31
CA SER A 148 15.74 10.77 4.79
C SER A 148 17.12 10.43 4.21
N GLY A 149 17.76 11.39 3.55
CA GLY A 149 19.12 11.21 3.04
C GLY A 149 20.14 10.93 4.16
N ASN A 150 20.10 11.75 5.21
CA ASN A 150 20.98 11.56 6.36
C ASN A 150 20.70 10.24 7.10
N ALA A 151 19.43 9.87 7.25
CA ALA A 151 19.04 8.61 7.89
C ALA A 151 19.53 7.39 7.07
N ILE A 152 19.39 7.43 5.76
CA ILE A 152 19.88 6.38 4.87
C ILE A 152 21.41 6.30 4.92
N ALA A 153 22.10 7.44 4.86
CA ALA A 153 23.56 7.49 4.95
C ALA A 153 24.06 6.94 6.29
N ASP A 154 23.45 7.32 7.41
CA ASP A 154 23.80 6.80 8.73
C ASP A 154 23.57 5.27 8.81
N TYR A 155 22.47 4.78 8.26
CA TYR A 155 22.25 3.34 8.20
C TYR A 155 23.31 2.62 7.34
N ILE A 156 23.60 3.13 6.15
CA ILE A 156 24.58 2.52 5.23
C ILE A 156 25.97 2.46 5.87
N LEU A 157 26.39 3.55 6.50
CA LEU A 157 27.75 3.69 7.04
C LEU A 157 27.92 3.02 8.41
N ASN A 158 26.90 3.04 9.25
CA ASN A 158 27.02 2.71 10.67
C ASN A 158 26.04 1.59 11.13
N GLY A 159 25.27 1.01 10.23
CA GLY A 159 24.28 0.00 10.63
C GLY A 159 24.07 -1.13 9.64
N ARG A 160 24.30 -0.90 8.34
CA ARG A 160 24.06 -1.93 7.33
C ARG A 160 25.09 -3.06 7.46
N PRO A 161 24.63 -4.34 7.47
CA PRO A 161 25.58 -5.46 7.47
C PRO A 161 26.49 -5.43 6.26
N ASP A 162 27.74 -5.82 6.43
CA ASP A 162 28.67 -6.02 5.32
C ASP A 162 28.13 -7.11 4.39
N SER A 163 27.94 -6.77 3.13
CA SER A 163 27.31 -7.63 2.15
C SER A 163 27.53 -7.15 0.73
N ALA A 164 27.75 -8.07 -0.20
CA ALA A 164 27.81 -7.81 -1.63
C ALA A 164 26.43 -7.51 -2.26
N LEU A 165 25.33 -7.62 -1.51
CA LEU A 165 23.97 -7.33 -2.00
C LEU A 165 23.85 -5.83 -2.30
N PRO A 166 23.25 -5.45 -3.45
CA PRO A 166 23.10 -4.05 -3.82
C PRO A 166 22.03 -3.32 -3.00
N ASN A 167 21.08 -4.04 -2.38
CA ASN A 167 19.95 -3.46 -1.67
C ASN A 167 20.38 -2.64 -0.46
N ILE A 168 19.75 -1.48 -0.27
CA ILE A 168 20.00 -0.63 0.90
C ILE A 168 19.54 -1.35 2.16
N PHE A 169 18.28 -1.81 2.21
CA PHE A 169 17.65 -2.36 3.41
C PHE A 169 17.78 -3.89 3.48
N LEU A 170 18.54 -4.36 4.46
CA LEU A 170 18.83 -5.78 4.67
C LEU A 170 18.21 -6.31 5.97
N CYS A 171 18.00 -7.63 6.00
CA CYS A 171 17.72 -8.36 7.24
C CYS A 171 18.97 -8.41 8.11
N HIS A 172 18.80 -8.24 9.43
CA HIS A 172 19.89 -8.26 10.41
C HIS A 172 19.91 -9.57 11.24
N THR A 173 18.93 -10.42 11.07
CA THR A 173 18.80 -11.68 11.80
C THR A 173 18.78 -12.84 10.82
N GLY A 174 19.51 -13.91 11.17
CA GLY A 174 19.65 -15.08 10.31
C GLY A 174 20.52 -14.80 9.07
N VAL A 175 20.11 -15.32 7.92
CA VAL A 175 20.83 -15.11 6.66
C VAL A 175 20.66 -13.67 6.18
N ILE A 176 21.76 -12.99 5.86
CA ILE A 176 21.74 -11.64 5.27
C ILE A 176 21.07 -11.71 3.89
N ARG A 177 19.96 -11.04 3.74
CA ARG A 177 19.16 -10.97 2.52
C ARG A 177 18.44 -9.64 2.44
N PRO A 178 17.96 -9.23 1.27
CA PRO A 178 17.11 -8.05 1.14
C PRO A 178 15.88 -8.16 2.05
N LEU A 179 15.48 -7.05 2.63
CA LEU A 179 14.22 -6.98 3.37
C LEU A 179 13.05 -7.14 2.39
N ASP A 180 12.02 -7.84 2.75
CA ASP A 180 10.80 -7.95 1.95
C ASP A 180 9.70 -6.97 2.41
N ALA A 181 8.72 -6.71 1.54
CA ALA A 181 7.66 -5.73 1.81
C ALA A 181 6.78 -6.11 3.03
N ARG A 182 6.64 -7.40 3.34
CA ARG A 182 5.90 -7.87 4.52
C ARG A 182 6.68 -7.53 5.78
N SER A 183 7.99 -7.81 5.77
CA SER A 183 8.89 -7.46 6.88
C SER A 183 8.91 -5.94 7.11
N ALA A 184 8.98 -5.12 6.06
CA ALA A 184 8.89 -3.67 6.17
C ALA A 184 7.58 -3.21 6.82
N SER A 185 6.44 -3.81 6.43
CA SER A 185 5.15 -3.54 7.07
C SER A 185 5.13 -3.99 8.53
N GLY A 186 5.79 -5.10 8.85
CA GLY A 186 5.95 -5.60 10.21
C GLY A 186 6.76 -4.65 11.10
N VAL A 187 7.81 -4.02 10.55
CA VAL A 187 8.60 -3.00 11.26
C VAL A 187 7.70 -1.83 11.66
N VAL A 188 6.96 -1.23 10.74
CA VAL A 188 6.06 -0.12 11.06
C VAL A 188 5.00 -0.55 12.06
N SER A 189 4.41 -1.74 11.90
CA SER A 189 3.42 -2.27 12.87
C SER A 189 4.00 -2.45 14.27
N LYS A 190 5.25 -2.89 14.38
CA LYS A 190 5.98 -3.00 15.66
C LYS A 190 6.11 -1.65 16.34
N HIS A 191 6.59 -0.64 15.60
CA HIS A 191 6.79 0.70 16.16
C HIS A 191 5.47 1.39 16.49
N MET A 192 4.41 1.21 15.67
CA MET A 192 3.05 1.65 15.99
C MET A 192 2.55 1.07 17.32
N LYS A 193 2.75 -0.25 17.53
CA LYS A 193 2.34 -0.89 18.78
C LYS A 193 3.09 -0.33 19.99
N LEU A 194 4.38 -0.09 19.85
CA LEU A 194 5.21 0.52 20.91
C LEU A 194 4.80 1.97 21.18
N ALA A 195 4.40 2.71 20.16
CA ALA A 195 3.90 4.07 20.24
C ALA A 195 2.43 4.16 20.69
N GLY A 196 1.74 3.05 20.95
CA GLY A 196 0.33 3.07 21.33
C GLY A 196 -0.62 3.50 20.19
N ILE A 197 -0.16 3.54 18.94
CA ILE A 197 -0.97 3.95 17.79
C ILE A 197 -1.93 2.82 17.39
N PRO A 198 -3.24 3.09 17.25
CA PRO A 198 -4.23 2.06 16.96
C PRO A 198 -3.95 1.25 15.70
N ALA A 199 -4.06 -0.08 15.79
CA ALA A 199 -3.82 -1.02 14.68
C ALA A 199 -4.81 -0.92 13.50
N LYS A 200 -5.87 -0.12 13.61
CA LYS A 200 -6.84 0.15 12.53
C LYS A 200 -6.20 0.76 11.28
N ARG A 201 -5.01 1.34 11.40
CA ARG A 201 -4.24 1.92 10.31
C ARG A 201 -3.32 0.86 9.73
N ARG A 202 -3.36 0.68 8.40
CA ARG A 202 -2.48 -0.28 7.72
C ARG A 202 -1.07 0.26 7.71
N ALA A 203 -0.22 -0.23 8.59
CA ALA A 203 1.14 0.20 8.90
C ALA A 203 1.88 0.99 7.81
N PHE A 204 2.56 0.31 6.89
CA PHE A 204 3.39 0.99 5.89
C PHE A 204 2.58 1.86 4.92
N HIS A 205 1.40 1.39 4.52
CA HIS A 205 0.56 2.15 3.59
C HIS A 205 -0.03 3.44 4.21
N ALA A 206 -0.07 3.53 5.54
CA ALA A 206 -0.46 4.75 6.23
C ALA A 206 0.58 5.87 6.03
N LEU A 207 1.90 5.58 6.03
CA LEU A 207 2.95 6.55 5.73
C LEU A 207 2.73 7.21 4.35
N ARG A 208 2.44 6.38 3.34
CA ARG A 208 2.14 6.88 2.00
C ARG A 208 0.86 7.72 1.94
N ARG A 209 -0.17 7.35 2.73
CA ARG A 209 -1.39 8.16 2.83
C ARG A 209 -1.12 9.50 3.49
N THR A 210 -0.33 9.51 4.57
CA THR A 210 0.10 10.75 5.22
C THR A 210 0.81 11.66 4.21
N PHE A 211 1.74 11.13 3.42
CA PHE A 211 2.41 11.88 2.37
C PHE A 211 1.42 12.47 1.36
N GLY A 212 0.49 11.66 0.83
CA GLY A 212 -0.52 12.14 -0.11
C GLY A 212 -1.45 13.20 0.49
N THR A 213 -1.84 13.07 1.77
CA THR A 213 -2.65 14.06 2.49
C THR A 213 -1.89 15.37 2.66
N ARG A 214 -0.60 15.30 3.03
CA ARG A 214 0.26 16.49 3.15
C ARG A 214 0.40 17.24 1.81
N LEU A 215 0.56 16.52 0.70
CA LEU A 215 0.61 17.16 -0.62
C LEU A 215 -0.69 17.92 -0.92
N LEU A 216 -1.85 17.33 -0.61
CA LEU A 216 -3.15 17.98 -0.77
C LEU A 216 -3.28 19.24 0.09
N GLN A 217 -2.89 19.15 1.35
CA GLN A 217 -2.92 20.27 2.29
C GLN A 217 -2.00 21.43 1.87
N ASN A 218 -0.94 21.13 1.10
CA ASN A 218 -0.05 22.10 0.48
C ASN A 218 -0.49 22.50 -0.95
N GLU A 219 -1.74 22.29 -1.31
CA GLU A 219 -2.36 22.71 -2.57
C GLU A 219 -1.66 22.14 -3.83
N VAL A 220 -0.96 21.01 -3.71
CA VAL A 220 -0.37 20.32 -4.85
C VAL A 220 -1.47 19.74 -5.73
N SER A 221 -1.38 19.94 -7.05
CA SER A 221 -2.42 19.47 -7.97
C SER A 221 -2.60 17.94 -7.94
N PHE A 222 -3.84 17.51 -8.17
CA PHE A 222 -4.17 16.07 -8.17
C PHE A 222 -3.36 15.29 -9.19
N GLU A 223 -3.12 15.86 -10.37
CA GLU A 223 -2.35 15.24 -11.44
C GLU A 223 -0.92 14.96 -10.99
N LEU A 224 -0.29 15.91 -10.29
CA LEU A 224 1.05 15.76 -9.78
C LEU A 224 1.10 14.73 -8.63
N ILE A 225 0.10 14.75 -7.72
CA ILE A 225 0.00 13.74 -6.65
C ILE A 225 -0.19 12.35 -7.26
N GLN A 226 -1.04 12.21 -8.27
CA GLN A 226 -1.26 10.95 -8.98
C GLN A 226 0.04 10.44 -9.61
N GLN A 227 0.79 11.32 -10.25
CA GLN A 227 2.07 11.00 -10.88
C GLN A 227 3.12 10.58 -9.85
N LEU A 228 3.32 11.35 -8.77
CA LEU A 228 4.26 11.06 -7.69
C LEU A 228 3.93 9.74 -6.99
N LEU A 229 2.65 9.49 -6.71
CA LEU A 229 2.21 8.25 -6.11
C LEU A 229 2.11 7.09 -7.11
N GLY A 230 2.21 7.32 -8.43
CA GLY A 230 2.05 6.28 -9.45
C GLY A 230 0.70 5.57 -9.34
N HIS A 231 -0.39 6.32 -9.23
CA HIS A 231 -1.75 5.81 -9.25
C HIS A 231 -2.24 5.78 -10.70
N ARG A 232 -2.52 4.59 -11.22
CA ARG A 232 -3.12 4.42 -12.56
C ARG A 232 -4.63 4.64 -12.55
N ASP A 233 -5.25 4.58 -11.37
CA ASP A 233 -6.70 4.56 -11.22
C ASP A 233 -7.18 5.79 -10.44
N MET A 234 -8.13 6.52 -11.01
CA MET A 234 -8.82 7.65 -10.40
C MET A 234 -9.56 7.28 -9.10
N ASP A 235 -9.97 6.00 -8.95
CA ASP A 235 -10.62 5.54 -7.73
C ASP A 235 -9.69 5.56 -6.51
N SER A 236 -8.39 5.42 -6.75
CA SER A 236 -7.38 5.58 -5.68
C SER A 236 -7.28 7.03 -5.21
N MET A 237 -7.62 7.99 -6.07
CA MET A 237 -7.59 9.43 -5.78
C MET A 237 -8.87 9.91 -5.09
N LYS A 238 -10.03 9.29 -5.36
CA LYS A 238 -11.30 9.60 -4.66
C LYS A 238 -11.17 9.47 -3.14
N LEU A 239 -10.24 8.64 -2.70
CA LEU A 239 -9.91 8.48 -1.29
C LEU A 239 -9.33 9.75 -0.67
N TYR A 240 -8.52 10.49 -1.42
CA TYR A 240 -7.92 11.75 -0.96
C TYR A 240 -8.90 12.93 -1.09
N LEU A 241 -9.77 12.91 -2.11
CA LEU A 241 -10.82 13.91 -2.29
C LEU A 241 -11.82 13.95 -1.13
N SER A 242 -12.09 12.79 -0.49
CA SER A 242 -13.00 12.73 0.65
C SER A 242 -12.41 13.35 1.94
N ILE A 243 -11.10 13.67 1.96
CA ILE A 243 -10.43 14.33 3.09
C ILE A 243 -10.46 15.85 2.92
N ASP A 244 -10.49 16.33 1.69
CA ASP A 244 -10.48 17.75 1.39
C ASP A 244 -11.91 18.35 1.45
N GLU A 245 -12.49 18.37 2.66
CA GLU A 245 -13.80 19.02 2.86
C GLU A 245 -13.77 20.53 2.55
N GLN A 246 -12.61 21.19 2.68
CA GLN A 246 -12.48 22.61 2.37
C GLN A 246 -12.43 22.84 0.87
N GLY A 247 -11.68 22.09 0.11
CA GLY A 247 -11.65 22.15 -1.34
C GLY A 247 -13.02 21.79 -1.95
N LEU A 248 -13.69 20.77 -1.41
CA LEU A 248 -15.05 20.41 -1.83
C LEU A 248 -16.08 21.51 -1.55
N LYS A 249 -15.96 22.21 -0.42
CA LYS A 249 -16.82 23.36 -0.09
C LYS A 249 -16.59 24.54 -1.03
N GLN A 250 -15.36 24.78 -1.48
CA GLN A 250 -15.04 25.82 -2.47
C GLN A 250 -15.59 25.50 -3.88
N CYS A 251 -15.66 24.20 -4.22
CA CYS A 251 -16.26 23.73 -5.48
C CYS A 251 -17.80 23.68 -5.43
N ALA A 252 -18.42 23.85 -4.27
CA ALA A 252 -19.87 23.87 -4.15
C ALA A 252 -20.43 25.15 -4.82
N LEU A 253 -21.13 24.97 -5.91
CA LEU A 253 -21.87 26.09 -6.54
C LEU A 253 -22.87 26.64 -5.54
N PRO A 254 -22.95 27.99 -5.37
CA PRO A 254 -23.98 28.58 -4.53
C PRO A 254 -25.36 28.18 -5.08
N LEU A 255 -26.21 27.64 -4.20
CA LEU A 255 -27.60 27.39 -4.53
C LEU A 255 -28.23 28.73 -4.99
N LEU A 256 -28.62 28.77 -6.23
CA LEU A 256 -29.41 29.90 -6.73
C LEU A 256 -30.66 30.01 -5.85
N SER A 257 -30.70 31.01 -4.97
CA SER A 257 -31.89 31.32 -4.21
C SER A 257 -32.99 31.62 -5.22
N HIS A 258 -33.97 30.73 -5.36
CA HIS A 258 -35.19 31.06 -6.04
C HIS A 258 -35.79 32.26 -5.33
N ARG A 259 -35.61 33.46 -5.90
CA ARG A 259 -36.46 34.60 -5.59
C ARG A 259 -37.90 34.16 -5.86
N LYS A 260 -38.68 33.95 -4.80
CA LYS A 260 -40.13 33.96 -4.92
C LYS A 260 -40.50 35.29 -5.52
N ALA A 261 -40.91 35.27 -6.78
CA ALA A 261 -41.63 36.39 -7.36
C ALA A 261 -42.96 36.45 -6.61
N GLY A 262 -43.04 37.37 -5.65
CA GLY A 262 -44.31 37.81 -5.07
C GLY A 262 -45.01 38.70 -6.10
N GLY A 263 -46.15 38.24 -6.55
CA GLY A 263 -47.18 39.09 -7.16
C GLY A 263 -48.26 39.30 -6.15
#